data_5c4837d95ef38818cbbe58d9ec1e3311
#
_entry.id   5c4837d95ef38818cbbe58d9ec1e3311
#
_cell.length_a   1.000
_cell.length_b   1.000
_cell.length_c   1.000
_cell.angle_alpha   90.00
_cell.angle_beta   90.00
_cell.angle_gamma   90.00
#
_symmetry.space_group_name_H-M   'P 1'
#
loop_
_entity.id
_entity.type
_entity.pdbx_description
1 polymer ?
#
loop_
_entity_poly.entity_id
_entity_poly.type
_entity_poly.pdbx_seq_one_letter_code
_entity_poly.pdbx_strand_id
1 'polypeptide(L)'
;FYHIPSLIFISLEVEHKGGSMLNEKYQALLDQYDISVSHTRRGRGCVLCFGENDVYALSQTSLSEERLCAVSEWTLAMHDHHFYKTDQYILNKDGYFLTFDRYYETFALRKTYLGTECDIHALKDIRSSAENLASFHNHCLAISFSSENLRKYTSISTYYEQKYLELKSIARYIRKRKKKGIFEYLFLEQTKAFWEQMERSIQILNKTTPSRRGWCHGAYNHHNIIMTSSAPATIHFEHFYHGYPILDVYYFLKKALEKNNYNFAFCETFLSNYDRFMPLSKDDLLCLYGLFLFPEKFWKISNQYMAHKKHWISPRYIEKLEEFIHNKEARSIFLEK
;
A
#
# COMPACT_ATOMS: atom_id res chain seq x y z
N PHE A 1 18.43 1.14 -7.44
CA PHE A 1 17.50 1.80 -8.37
C PHE A 1 16.46 0.80 -8.82
N TYR A 2 15.36 0.64 -8.08
CA TYR A 2 14.22 -0.15 -8.55
C TYR A 2 13.03 0.78 -8.65
N HIS A 3 12.62 1.05 -9.90
CA HIS A 3 11.34 1.64 -10.24
C HIS A 3 10.25 0.68 -9.77
N ILE A 4 9.36 1.15 -8.91
CA ILE A 4 8.04 0.55 -8.74
C ILE A 4 7.25 1.00 -9.97
N PRO A 5 6.81 0.10 -10.87
CA PRO A 5 5.91 0.49 -11.94
C PRO A 5 4.62 0.99 -11.30
N SER A 6 4.31 2.26 -11.49
CA SER A 6 2.98 2.79 -11.20
C SER A 6 2.00 2.14 -12.17
N LEU A 7 1.23 1.17 -11.70
CA LEU A 7 0.06 0.66 -12.41
C LEU A 7 -0.85 1.85 -12.75
N ILE A 8 -0.92 2.13 -14.04
CA ILE A 8 -1.83 3.11 -14.62
C ILE A 8 -3.24 2.50 -14.53
N PHE A 9 -4.03 2.98 -13.58
CA PHE A 9 -5.46 2.67 -13.53
C PHE A 9 -6.19 3.53 -14.55
N ILE A 10 -6.58 2.92 -15.65
CA ILE A 10 -7.61 3.46 -16.54
C ILE A 10 -8.94 2.98 -15.97
N SER A 11 -9.68 3.88 -15.32
CA SER A 11 -11.07 3.66 -14.97
C SER A 11 -11.92 3.83 -16.22
N LEU A 12 -12.37 2.74 -16.79
CA LEU A 12 -13.51 2.71 -17.72
C LEU A 12 -14.66 2.04 -16.97
N GLU A 13 -15.58 2.85 -16.45
CA GLU A 13 -16.90 2.40 -16.05
C GLU A 13 -17.69 2.05 -17.31
N VAL A 14 -17.99 0.76 -17.47
CA VAL A 14 -19.04 0.29 -18.36
C VAL A 14 -19.89 -0.66 -17.53
N GLU A 15 -21.06 -0.18 -17.12
CA GLU A 15 -22.12 -1.05 -16.61
C GLU A 15 -22.60 -1.98 -17.72
N HIS A 16 -22.40 -3.28 -17.56
CA HIS A 16 -23.15 -4.30 -18.30
C HIS A 16 -23.95 -5.14 -17.33
N LYS A 17 -25.27 -4.93 -17.35
CA LYS A 17 -26.27 -5.90 -16.88
C LYS A 17 -26.27 -7.08 -17.85
N GLY A 18 -25.90 -8.27 -17.36
CA GLY A 18 -26.00 -9.52 -18.07
C GLY A 18 -25.28 -10.62 -17.32
N GLY A 19 -25.92 -11.75 -17.05
CA GLY A 19 -25.26 -12.93 -16.49
C GLY A 19 -24.05 -13.29 -17.33
N SER A 20 -22.84 -13.15 -16.77
CA SER A 20 -21.63 -13.30 -17.56
C SER A 20 -21.31 -14.77 -17.76
N MET A 21 -21.41 -15.26 -18.97
CA MET A 21 -20.61 -16.39 -19.41
C MET A 21 -19.13 -16.07 -19.09
N LEU A 22 -18.41 -17.05 -18.52
CA LEU A 22 -16.97 -16.97 -18.33
C LEU A 22 -16.32 -16.48 -19.64
N ASN A 23 -15.58 -15.40 -19.58
CA ASN A 23 -14.81 -14.94 -20.73
C ASN A 23 -13.80 -16.04 -21.11
N GLU A 24 -13.77 -16.49 -22.35
CA GLU A 24 -12.90 -17.58 -22.84
C GLU A 24 -11.44 -17.44 -22.40
N LYS A 25 -10.93 -16.19 -22.34
CA LYS A 25 -9.58 -15.89 -21.83
C LYS A 25 -9.39 -16.40 -20.39
N TYR A 26 -10.33 -16.14 -19.51
CA TYR A 26 -10.22 -16.53 -18.10
C TYR A 26 -10.50 -18.00 -17.87
N GLN A 27 -11.36 -18.60 -18.70
CA GLN A 27 -11.62 -20.04 -18.66
C GLN A 27 -10.34 -20.84 -18.88
N ALA A 28 -9.58 -20.54 -19.94
CA ALA A 28 -8.33 -21.22 -20.25
C ALA A 28 -7.24 -21.07 -19.16
N LEU A 29 -7.28 -19.98 -18.38
CA LEU A 29 -6.42 -19.81 -17.21
C LEU A 29 -6.92 -20.64 -16.02
N LEU A 30 -8.23 -20.65 -15.76
CA LEU A 30 -8.84 -21.37 -14.64
C LEU A 30 -8.75 -22.89 -14.84
N ASP A 31 -8.80 -23.38 -16.08
CA ASP A 31 -8.64 -24.80 -16.41
C ASP A 31 -7.27 -25.38 -16.03
N GLN A 32 -6.29 -24.51 -15.78
CA GLN A 32 -4.96 -24.91 -15.29
C GLN A 32 -4.96 -25.23 -13.78
N TYR A 33 -6.05 -24.97 -13.04
CA TYR A 33 -6.17 -25.21 -11.60
C TYR A 33 -7.20 -26.32 -11.30
N ASP A 34 -7.01 -27.01 -10.18
CA ASP A 34 -7.98 -27.98 -9.64
C ASP A 34 -9.07 -27.28 -8.82
N ILE A 35 -9.83 -26.40 -9.46
CA ILE A 35 -10.96 -25.70 -8.85
C ILE A 35 -12.19 -25.76 -9.75
N SER A 36 -13.37 -25.70 -9.14
CA SER A 36 -14.64 -25.54 -9.84
C SER A 36 -15.13 -24.10 -9.67
N VAL A 37 -15.38 -23.41 -10.78
CA VAL A 37 -15.87 -22.03 -10.80
C VAL A 37 -17.23 -21.97 -11.46
N SER A 38 -18.23 -21.49 -10.73
CA SER A 38 -19.62 -21.37 -11.23
C SER A 38 -19.82 -20.08 -12.04
N HIS A 39 -19.23 -18.97 -11.59
CA HIS A 39 -19.31 -17.67 -12.27
C HIS A 39 -18.15 -16.77 -11.88
N THR A 40 -17.96 -15.69 -12.64
CA THR A 40 -16.93 -14.69 -12.37
C THR A 40 -17.51 -13.28 -12.28
N ARG A 41 -16.83 -12.41 -11.53
CA ARG A 41 -17.16 -11.01 -11.42
C ARG A 41 -15.87 -10.17 -11.46
N ARG A 42 -15.92 -9.00 -12.04
CA ARG A 42 -14.79 -8.06 -12.02
C ARG A 42 -14.56 -7.56 -10.60
N GLY A 43 -13.31 -7.66 -10.12
CA GLY A 43 -12.81 -7.08 -8.89
C GLY A 43 -11.79 -5.96 -9.16
N ARG A 44 -11.23 -5.40 -8.10
CA ARG A 44 -10.15 -4.40 -8.20
C ARG A 44 -8.85 -5.08 -8.64
N GLY A 45 -8.44 -4.86 -9.87
CA GLY A 45 -7.20 -5.45 -10.43
C GLY A 45 -7.20 -6.96 -10.57
N CYS A 46 -8.37 -7.61 -10.44
CA CYS A 46 -8.52 -9.05 -10.55
C CYS A 46 -9.88 -9.45 -11.12
N VAL A 47 -10.02 -10.72 -11.40
CA VAL A 47 -11.31 -11.38 -11.65
C VAL A 47 -11.62 -12.24 -10.43
N LEU A 48 -12.73 -11.95 -9.77
CA LEU A 48 -13.24 -12.78 -8.69
C LEU A 48 -13.94 -14.00 -9.30
N CYS A 49 -13.56 -15.19 -8.87
CA CYS A 49 -14.05 -16.47 -9.33
C CYS A 49 -14.77 -17.17 -8.16
N PHE A 50 -16.03 -17.49 -8.35
CA PHE A 50 -16.88 -18.04 -7.31
C PHE A 50 -17.00 -19.55 -7.50
N GLY A 51 -16.45 -20.31 -6.54
CA GLY A 51 -16.65 -21.74 -6.39
C GLY A 51 -17.87 -22.06 -5.56
N GLU A 52 -18.02 -23.33 -5.18
CA GLU A 52 -19.15 -23.77 -4.37
C GLU A 52 -19.13 -23.15 -2.95
N ASN A 53 -17.98 -23.21 -2.29
CA ASN A 53 -17.79 -22.70 -0.92
C ASN A 53 -16.67 -21.67 -0.82
N ASP A 54 -15.91 -21.44 -1.88
CA ASP A 54 -14.72 -20.62 -1.89
C ASP A 54 -14.80 -19.51 -2.93
N VAL A 55 -14.07 -18.45 -2.68
CA VAL A 55 -13.88 -17.35 -3.62
C VAL A 55 -12.40 -17.20 -3.92
N TYR A 56 -12.10 -17.05 -5.20
CA TYR A 56 -10.75 -16.89 -5.68
C TYR A 56 -10.61 -15.54 -6.40
N ALA A 57 -9.38 -15.01 -6.43
CA ALA A 57 -9.01 -13.82 -7.18
C ALA A 57 -7.92 -14.20 -8.19
N LEU A 58 -8.25 -14.19 -9.48
CA LEU A 58 -7.30 -14.34 -10.56
C LEU A 58 -6.80 -12.97 -10.97
N SER A 59 -5.49 -12.75 -10.90
CA SER A 59 -4.89 -11.45 -11.22
C SER A 59 -3.64 -11.61 -12.07
N GLN A 60 -3.45 -10.68 -13.02
CA GLN A 60 -2.17 -10.53 -13.70
C GLN A 60 -1.10 -10.10 -12.70
N THR A 61 0.09 -10.68 -12.78
CA THR A 61 1.19 -10.37 -11.86
C THR A 61 2.51 -10.21 -12.60
N SER A 62 3.40 -9.40 -12.05
CA SER A 62 4.81 -9.29 -12.46
C SER A 62 5.76 -9.92 -11.44
N LEU A 63 5.23 -10.61 -10.45
CA LEU A 63 6.04 -11.29 -9.44
C LEU A 63 6.67 -12.54 -10.04
N SER A 64 7.85 -12.90 -9.54
CA SER A 64 8.49 -14.18 -9.88
C SER A 64 7.87 -15.32 -9.07
N GLU A 65 8.05 -16.55 -9.55
CA GLU A 65 7.61 -17.76 -8.85
C GLU A 65 8.22 -17.84 -7.44
N GLU A 66 9.51 -17.52 -7.30
CA GLU A 66 10.20 -17.54 -5.99
C GLU A 66 9.58 -16.54 -5.01
N ARG A 67 9.11 -15.38 -5.51
CA ARG A 67 8.41 -14.41 -4.65
C ARG A 67 7.05 -14.93 -4.22
N LEU A 68 6.32 -15.57 -5.10
CA LEU A 68 5.01 -16.18 -4.79
C LEU A 68 5.18 -17.35 -3.81
N CYS A 69 6.19 -18.19 -3.98
CA CYS A 69 6.57 -19.22 -3.01
C CYS A 69 6.81 -18.62 -1.61
N ALA A 70 7.65 -17.57 -1.53
CA ALA A 70 7.95 -16.92 -0.25
C ALA A 70 6.70 -16.29 0.40
N VAL A 71 5.77 -15.73 -0.37
CA VAL A 71 4.49 -15.21 0.14
C VAL A 71 3.61 -16.34 0.64
N SER A 72 3.52 -17.46 -0.09
CA SER A 72 2.74 -18.64 0.31
C SER A 72 3.27 -19.25 1.61
N GLU A 73 4.58 -19.47 1.71
CA GLU A 73 5.23 -19.96 2.93
C GLU A 73 4.98 -19.01 4.11
N TRP A 74 5.07 -17.69 3.87
CA TRP A 74 4.81 -16.69 4.89
C TRP A 74 3.35 -16.73 5.38
N THR A 75 2.37 -16.83 4.48
CA THR A 75 0.96 -16.91 4.87
C THR A 75 0.64 -18.22 5.62
N LEU A 76 1.29 -19.32 5.28
CA LEU A 76 1.20 -20.58 6.03
C LEU A 76 1.80 -20.45 7.43
N ALA A 77 2.97 -19.83 7.56
CA ALA A 77 3.59 -19.58 8.88
C ALA A 77 2.68 -18.68 9.76
N MET A 78 1.98 -17.70 9.17
CA MET A 78 0.99 -16.91 9.93
C MET A 78 -0.19 -17.78 10.41
N HIS A 79 -0.66 -18.72 9.60
CA HIS A 79 -1.72 -19.65 10.00
C HIS A 79 -1.27 -20.55 11.16
N ASP A 80 -0.04 -21.06 11.14
CA ASP A 80 0.51 -21.87 12.23
C ASP A 80 0.59 -21.06 13.54
N HIS A 81 0.70 -19.74 13.44
CA HIS A 81 0.67 -18.80 14.55
C HIS A 81 -0.72 -18.17 14.80
N HIS A 82 -1.80 -18.82 14.34
CA HIS A 82 -3.20 -18.46 14.59
C HIS A 82 -3.70 -17.16 13.95
N PHE A 83 -3.01 -16.62 12.94
CA PHE A 83 -3.51 -15.51 12.13
C PHE A 83 -4.06 -16.04 10.80
N TYR A 84 -5.33 -16.44 10.78
CA TYR A 84 -5.94 -17.21 9.69
C TYR A 84 -6.55 -16.39 8.55
N LYS A 85 -6.91 -15.14 8.79
CA LYS A 85 -7.65 -14.31 7.82
C LYS A 85 -6.71 -13.64 6.81
N THR A 86 -6.00 -14.48 6.03
CA THR A 86 -5.09 -14.04 4.96
C THR A 86 -5.47 -14.71 3.64
N ASP A 87 -5.26 -14.01 2.52
CA ASP A 87 -5.34 -14.64 1.20
C ASP A 87 -4.19 -15.62 0.99
N GLN A 88 -4.42 -16.63 0.12
CA GLN A 88 -3.45 -17.69 -0.12
C GLN A 88 -3.33 -17.98 -1.62
N TYR A 89 -2.11 -18.04 -2.11
CA TYR A 89 -1.85 -18.47 -3.48
C TYR A 89 -2.16 -19.96 -3.66
N ILE A 90 -2.71 -20.31 -4.82
CA ILE A 90 -3.11 -21.65 -5.19
C ILE A 90 -2.17 -22.15 -6.29
N LEU A 91 -1.60 -23.35 -6.11
CA LEU A 91 -0.80 -24.01 -7.13
C LEU A 91 -1.69 -24.44 -8.30
N ASN A 92 -1.16 -24.32 -9.51
CA ASN A 92 -1.76 -24.91 -10.69
C ASN A 92 -1.49 -26.44 -10.75
N LYS A 93 -2.03 -27.12 -11.74
CA LYS A 93 -1.91 -28.57 -11.93
C LYS A 93 -0.45 -29.04 -12.15
N ASP A 94 0.43 -28.15 -12.60
CA ASP A 94 1.85 -28.41 -12.81
C ASP A 94 2.69 -28.12 -11.56
N GLY A 95 2.07 -27.65 -10.46
CA GLY A 95 2.74 -27.37 -9.18
C GLY A 95 3.40 -25.99 -9.11
N TYR A 96 3.00 -25.04 -9.95
CA TYR A 96 3.48 -23.66 -9.94
C TYR A 96 2.39 -22.68 -9.50
N PHE A 97 2.77 -21.54 -8.93
CA PHE A 97 1.83 -20.45 -8.62
C PHE A 97 1.53 -19.59 -9.85
N LEU A 98 2.47 -19.50 -10.80
CA LEU A 98 2.30 -18.77 -12.04
C LEU A 98 1.59 -19.62 -13.09
N THR A 99 0.63 -19.00 -13.78
CA THR A 99 0.01 -19.50 -15.01
C THR A 99 0.20 -18.50 -16.14
N PHE A 100 0.10 -18.98 -17.38
CA PHE A 100 0.33 -18.18 -18.56
C PHE A 100 -0.91 -18.21 -19.45
N ASP A 101 -1.28 -17.04 -19.99
CA ASP A 101 -2.23 -17.01 -21.07
C ASP A 101 -1.55 -17.27 -22.42
N ARG A 102 -2.35 -17.31 -23.51
CA ARG A 102 -1.86 -17.54 -24.87
C ARG A 102 -0.88 -16.47 -25.39
N TYR A 103 -0.73 -15.36 -24.69
CA TYR A 103 0.20 -14.28 -25.01
C TYR A 103 1.42 -14.27 -24.08
N TYR A 104 1.59 -15.30 -23.27
CA TYR A 104 2.63 -15.41 -22.23
C TYR A 104 2.57 -14.32 -21.17
N GLU A 105 1.39 -13.71 -20.97
CA GLU A 105 1.18 -12.87 -19.79
C GLU A 105 1.00 -13.74 -18.56
N THR A 106 1.62 -13.30 -17.46
CA THR A 106 1.65 -14.06 -16.21
C THR A 106 0.46 -13.71 -15.30
N PHE A 107 -0.16 -14.74 -14.75
CA PHE A 107 -1.28 -14.67 -13.82
C PHE A 107 -1.01 -15.54 -12.60
N ALA A 108 -1.66 -15.19 -11.47
CA ALA A 108 -1.69 -16.02 -10.28
C ALA A 108 -3.09 -16.04 -9.69
N LEU A 109 -3.47 -17.19 -9.13
CA LEU A 109 -4.75 -17.41 -8.46
C LEU A 109 -4.56 -17.38 -6.95
N ARG A 110 -5.47 -16.70 -6.24
CA ARG A 110 -5.49 -16.68 -4.78
C ARG A 110 -6.87 -17.04 -4.26
N LYS A 111 -6.92 -17.88 -3.23
CA LYS A 111 -8.10 -17.98 -2.39
C LYS A 111 -8.23 -16.70 -1.58
N THR A 112 -9.43 -16.12 -1.55
CA THR A 112 -9.69 -14.82 -0.92
C THR A 112 -10.99 -14.84 -0.13
N TYR A 113 -11.48 -13.68 0.29
CA TYR A 113 -12.63 -13.56 1.17
C TYR A 113 -13.76 -12.78 0.51
N LEU A 114 -15.00 -13.21 0.82
CA LEU A 114 -16.20 -12.41 0.54
C LEU A 114 -16.35 -11.32 1.59
N GLY A 115 -16.59 -10.10 1.12
CA GLY A 115 -16.79 -8.94 1.96
C GLY A 115 -16.67 -7.65 1.15
N THR A 116 -16.60 -6.54 1.85
CA THR A 116 -16.36 -5.21 1.28
C THR A 116 -14.97 -4.73 1.65
N GLU A 117 -14.33 -3.96 0.76
CA GLU A 117 -13.11 -3.25 1.15
C GLU A 117 -13.41 -2.36 2.36
N CYS A 118 -12.42 -2.14 3.22
CA CYS A 118 -12.54 -1.24 4.35
C CYS A 118 -12.99 0.16 3.88
N ASP A 119 -14.09 0.66 4.43
CA ASP A 119 -14.52 2.03 4.20
C ASP A 119 -13.64 2.98 5.02
N ILE A 120 -12.73 3.63 4.34
CA ILE A 120 -11.77 4.56 4.95
C ILE A 120 -12.43 5.82 5.55
N HIS A 121 -13.70 6.07 5.27
CA HIS A 121 -14.51 7.17 5.81
C HIS A 121 -15.32 6.76 7.05
N ALA A 122 -15.41 5.47 7.36
CA ALA A 122 -16.16 4.93 8.49
C ALA A 122 -15.25 4.66 9.70
N LEU A 123 -15.45 5.39 10.82
CA LEU A 123 -14.67 5.19 12.05
C LEU A 123 -14.74 3.75 12.58
N LYS A 124 -15.86 3.05 12.35
CA LYS A 124 -16.00 1.63 12.70
C LYS A 124 -14.97 0.77 11.97
N ASP A 125 -14.80 0.97 10.68
CA ASP A 125 -13.86 0.20 9.86
C ASP A 125 -12.41 0.58 10.19
N ILE A 126 -12.14 1.86 10.49
CA ILE A 126 -10.85 2.33 11.00
C ILE A 126 -10.46 1.61 12.29
N ARG A 127 -11.40 1.49 13.24
CA ARG A 127 -11.20 0.74 14.49
C ARG A 127 -10.86 -0.73 14.20
N SER A 128 -11.71 -1.40 13.43
CA SER A 128 -11.51 -2.82 13.10
C SER A 128 -10.20 -3.06 12.35
N SER A 129 -9.79 -2.13 11.49
CA SER A 129 -8.49 -2.20 10.80
C SER A 129 -7.31 -2.02 11.75
N ALA A 130 -7.42 -1.15 12.76
CA ALA A 130 -6.40 -0.96 13.78
C ALA A 130 -6.21 -2.21 14.65
N GLU A 131 -7.32 -2.78 15.13
CA GLU A 131 -7.33 -4.01 15.93
C GLU A 131 -6.77 -5.20 15.11
N ASN A 132 -7.14 -5.32 13.84
CA ASN A 132 -6.63 -6.35 12.94
C ASN A 132 -5.12 -6.20 12.68
N LEU A 133 -4.63 -4.97 12.46
CA LEU A 133 -3.20 -4.74 12.27
C LEU A 133 -2.40 -5.03 13.55
N ALA A 134 -2.90 -4.63 14.72
CA ALA A 134 -2.27 -4.94 15.99
C ALA A 134 -2.22 -6.45 16.25
N SER A 135 -3.31 -7.15 15.94
CA SER A 135 -3.37 -8.62 15.99
C SER A 135 -2.35 -9.26 15.05
N PHE A 136 -2.27 -8.81 13.79
CA PHE A 136 -1.26 -9.27 12.83
C PHE A 136 0.16 -9.11 13.39
N HIS A 137 0.52 -7.91 13.81
CA HIS A 137 1.85 -7.65 14.33
C HIS A 137 2.18 -8.50 15.58
N ASN A 138 1.21 -8.67 16.47
CA ASN A 138 1.39 -9.43 17.71
C ASN A 138 1.61 -10.94 17.42
N HIS A 139 0.78 -11.55 16.56
CA HIS A 139 0.95 -12.94 16.17
C HIS A 139 2.29 -13.17 15.44
N CYS A 140 2.72 -12.21 14.66
CA CYS A 140 3.97 -12.31 13.90
C CYS A 140 5.25 -12.12 14.74
N LEU A 141 5.16 -11.64 16.00
CA LEU A 141 6.34 -11.48 16.86
C LEU A 141 7.09 -12.80 17.13
N ALA A 142 6.35 -13.92 17.18
CA ALA A 142 6.89 -15.25 17.46
C ALA A 142 7.36 -15.99 16.19
N ILE A 143 7.07 -15.45 14.99
CA ILE A 143 7.40 -16.12 13.75
C ILE A 143 8.88 -15.96 13.42
N SER A 144 9.62 -17.07 13.41
CA SER A 144 10.96 -17.14 12.87
C SER A 144 10.87 -17.56 11.40
N PHE A 145 11.06 -16.63 10.49
CA PHE A 145 10.97 -16.86 9.06
C PHE A 145 12.22 -16.30 8.37
N SER A 146 12.81 -17.06 7.48
CA SER A 146 13.95 -16.62 6.66
C SER A 146 13.69 -17.00 5.20
N SER A 147 13.90 -16.06 4.31
CA SER A 147 13.90 -16.30 2.86
C SER A 147 14.94 -15.39 2.23
N GLU A 148 15.68 -15.92 1.27
CA GLU A 148 16.70 -15.15 0.53
C GLU A 148 16.08 -13.99 -0.26
N ASN A 149 14.82 -14.13 -0.63
CA ASN A 149 14.06 -13.15 -1.42
C ASN A 149 13.34 -12.07 -0.58
N LEU A 150 13.69 -11.94 0.69
CA LEU A 150 13.13 -10.90 1.54
C LEU A 150 13.66 -9.51 1.19
N ARG A 151 12.76 -8.54 1.18
CA ARG A 151 13.12 -7.13 1.01
C ARG A 151 14.01 -6.71 2.18
N LYS A 152 15.24 -6.30 1.89
CA LYS A 152 16.14 -5.71 2.89
C LYS A 152 15.62 -4.34 3.28
N TYR A 153 15.46 -4.13 4.58
CA TYR A 153 14.99 -2.86 5.12
C TYR A 153 16.15 -1.85 5.19
N THR A 154 15.94 -0.66 4.62
CA THR A 154 16.83 0.49 4.79
C THR A 154 16.39 1.29 6.02
N SER A 155 17.31 1.98 6.70
CA SER A 155 16.96 2.91 7.79
C SER A 155 15.87 3.89 7.36
N ILE A 156 14.90 4.15 8.24
CA ILE A 156 13.81 5.11 7.98
C ILE A 156 14.39 6.48 7.61
N SER A 157 15.32 6.98 8.41
CA SER A 157 15.92 8.30 8.18
C SER A 157 16.67 8.36 6.85
N THR A 158 17.50 7.35 6.54
CA THR A 158 18.22 7.26 5.26
C THR A 158 17.27 7.30 4.06
N TYR A 159 16.13 6.61 4.15
CA TYR A 159 15.12 6.61 3.09
C TYR A 159 14.53 8.02 2.85
N TYR A 160 14.22 8.76 3.92
CA TYR A 160 13.67 10.11 3.82
C TYR A 160 14.75 11.16 3.46
N GLU A 161 16.00 10.97 3.88
CA GLU A 161 17.14 11.77 3.42
C GLU A 161 17.33 11.66 1.90
N GLN A 162 17.24 10.47 1.35
CA GLN A 162 17.32 10.27 -0.10
C GLN A 162 16.20 11.03 -0.84
N LYS A 163 14.96 10.93 -0.35
CA LYS A 163 13.82 11.69 -0.92
C LYS A 163 14.03 13.20 -0.88
N TYR A 164 14.60 13.69 0.20
CA TYR A 164 14.94 15.12 0.34
C TYR A 164 16.02 15.54 -0.67
N LEU A 165 17.07 14.76 -0.85
CA LEU A 165 18.10 15.02 -1.83
C LEU A 165 17.59 14.99 -3.27
N GLU A 166 16.69 14.06 -3.59
CA GLU A 166 15.99 14.01 -4.88
C GLU A 166 15.20 15.30 -5.13
N LEU A 167 14.41 15.76 -4.16
CA LEU A 167 13.67 17.02 -4.28
C LEU A 167 14.60 18.23 -4.44
N LYS A 168 15.71 18.28 -3.73
CA LYS A 168 16.75 19.33 -3.93
C LYS A 168 17.31 19.29 -5.36
N SER A 169 17.53 18.10 -5.91
CA SER A 169 17.97 17.94 -7.30
C SER A 169 16.91 18.43 -8.28
N ILE A 170 15.64 18.10 -8.08
CA ILE A 170 14.50 18.58 -8.88
C ILE A 170 14.44 20.12 -8.82
N ALA A 171 14.50 20.72 -7.63
CA ALA A 171 14.46 22.17 -7.48
C ALA A 171 15.61 22.85 -8.21
N ARG A 172 16.82 22.29 -8.13
CA ARG A 172 18.01 22.81 -8.85
C ARG A 172 17.80 22.75 -10.36
N TYR A 173 17.27 21.66 -10.87
CA TYR A 173 16.95 21.51 -12.28
C TYR A 173 15.91 22.54 -12.73
N ILE A 174 14.79 22.67 -12.02
CA ILE A 174 13.70 23.60 -12.34
C ILE A 174 14.19 25.06 -12.33
N ARG A 175 15.02 25.46 -11.34
CA ARG A 175 15.56 26.82 -11.26
C ARG A 175 16.40 27.18 -12.49
N LYS A 176 17.16 26.23 -13.05
CA LYS A 176 18.01 26.43 -14.23
C LYS A 176 17.23 26.53 -15.55
N ARG A 177 15.96 26.12 -15.59
CA ARG A 177 15.15 26.22 -16.81
C ARG A 177 14.86 27.67 -17.18
N LYS A 178 15.10 28.05 -18.45
CA LYS A 178 14.79 29.39 -18.99
C LYS A 178 13.28 29.63 -19.05
N LYS A 179 12.50 28.64 -19.49
CA LYS A 179 11.03 28.68 -19.52
C LYS A 179 10.47 27.70 -18.49
N LYS A 180 9.57 28.17 -17.67
CA LYS A 180 8.88 27.40 -16.63
C LYS A 180 7.38 27.37 -16.91
N GLY A 181 6.76 26.23 -16.70
CA GLY A 181 5.31 26.07 -16.73
C GLY A 181 4.67 26.28 -15.35
N ILE A 182 3.36 26.11 -15.28
CA ILE A 182 2.56 26.29 -14.06
C ILE A 182 3.07 25.39 -12.93
N PHE A 183 3.32 24.12 -13.22
CA PHE A 183 3.83 23.16 -12.23
C PHE A 183 5.12 23.63 -11.57
N GLU A 184 6.10 24.08 -12.38
CA GLU A 184 7.40 24.51 -11.87
C GLU A 184 7.32 25.78 -11.01
N TYR A 185 6.41 26.70 -11.33
CA TYR A 185 6.16 27.88 -10.49
C TYR A 185 5.54 27.47 -9.15
N LEU A 186 4.46 26.70 -9.15
CA LEU A 186 3.81 26.17 -7.94
C LEU A 186 4.80 25.37 -7.07
N PHE A 187 5.60 24.50 -7.71
CA PHE A 187 6.62 23.73 -7.00
C PHE A 187 7.63 24.65 -6.28
N LEU A 188 8.20 25.64 -6.99
CA LEU A 188 9.20 26.53 -6.41
C LEU A 188 8.65 27.41 -5.28
N GLU A 189 7.42 27.87 -5.39
CA GLU A 189 6.73 28.65 -4.37
C GLU A 189 6.63 27.90 -3.04
N GLN A 190 6.33 26.60 -3.09
CA GLN A 190 6.17 25.78 -1.90
C GLN A 190 7.49 25.27 -1.29
N THR A 191 8.59 25.32 -2.06
CA THR A 191 9.86 24.67 -1.63
C THR A 191 10.38 25.17 -0.30
N LYS A 192 10.31 26.49 -0.01
CA LYS A 192 10.89 27.03 1.23
C LYS A 192 10.24 26.43 2.47
N ALA A 193 8.92 26.46 2.55
CA ALA A 193 8.19 25.93 3.70
C ALA A 193 8.38 24.40 3.86
N PHE A 194 8.41 23.67 2.74
CA PHE A 194 8.61 22.21 2.79
C PHE A 194 10.06 21.81 3.11
N TRP A 195 11.07 22.63 2.76
CA TRP A 195 12.46 22.34 3.18
C TRP A 195 12.58 22.31 4.70
N GLU A 196 12.05 23.31 5.39
CA GLU A 196 12.08 23.39 6.85
C GLU A 196 11.37 22.19 7.50
N GLN A 197 10.22 21.80 6.95
CA GLN A 197 9.48 20.61 7.44
C GLN A 197 10.27 19.31 7.22
N MET A 198 10.89 19.12 6.05
CA MET A 198 11.68 17.94 5.74
C MET A 198 12.92 17.83 6.63
N GLU A 199 13.65 18.94 6.82
CA GLU A 199 14.83 18.98 7.67
C GLU A 199 14.47 18.64 9.12
N ARG A 200 13.38 19.20 9.65
CA ARG A 200 12.87 18.86 10.97
C ARG A 200 12.42 17.40 11.06
N SER A 201 11.73 16.90 10.06
CA SER A 201 11.33 15.48 9.96
C SER A 201 12.56 14.57 10.05
N ILE A 202 13.57 14.81 9.23
CA ILE A 202 14.80 14.02 9.19
C ILE A 202 15.54 14.09 10.54
N GLN A 203 15.61 15.26 11.18
CA GLN A 203 16.21 15.41 12.51
C GLN A 203 15.50 14.55 13.57
N ILE A 204 14.16 14.48 13.52
CA ILE A 204 13.38 13.63 14.43
C ILE A 204 13.66 12.15 14.12
N LEU A 205 13.55 11.75 12.85
CA LEU A 205 13.77 10.37 12.43
C LEU A 205 15.19 9.85 12.70
N ASN A 206 16.20 10.72 12.70
CA ASN A 206 17.58 10.38 13.08
C ASN A 206 17.76 10.18 14.59
N LYS A 207 16.90 10.78 15.41
CA LYS A 207 16.99 10.72 16.87
C LYS A 207 16.06 9.70 17.49
N THR A 208 15.18 9.10 16.70
CA THR A 208 14.19 8.12 17.16
C THR A 208 14.50 6.74 16.62
N THR A 209 14.35 5.74 17.48
CA THR A 209 14.39 4.33 17.07
C THR A 209 13.09 3.69 17.52
N PRO A 210 12.22 3.24 16.59
CA PRO A 210 11.00 2.56 16.97
C PRO A 210 11.29 1.35 17.86
N SER A 211 10.43 1.15 18.85
CA SER A 211 10.66 0.21 19.98
C SER A 211 10.73 -1.25 19.55
N ARG A 212 10.11 -1.58 18.42
CA ARG A 212 9.96 -2.98 17.99
C ARG A 212 10.38 -3.16 16.54
N ARG A 213 11.06 -4.27 16.31
CA ARG A 213 11.24 -4.86 14.99
C ARG A 213 10.37 -6.11 14.88
N GLY A 214 9.83 -6.33 13.70
CA GLY A 214 8.95 -7.46 13.44
C GLY A 214 8.55 -7.51 11.97
N TRP A 215 7.64 -8.42 11.69
CA TRP A 215 7.11 -8.57 10.36
C TRP A 215 6.08 -7.48 10.05
N CYS A 216 6.20 -6.92 8.88
CA CYS A 216 5.34 -5.87 8.35
C CYS A 216 4.64 -6.36 7.10
N HIS A 217 3.41 -5.93 6.91
CA HIS A 217 2.66 -6.17 5.67
C HIS A 217 3.29 -5.43 4.47
N GLY A 218 3.80 -4.23 4.70
CA GLY A 218 4.47 -3.40 3.69
C GLY A 218 3.54 -2.66 2.72
N ALA A 219 2.26 -2.99 2.74
CA ALA A 219 1.21 -2.34 1.93
C ALA A 219 -0.15 -2.32 2.66
N TYR A 220 -0.16 -2.20 4.00
CA TYR A 220 -1.40 -2.17 4.78
C TYR A 220 -2.19 -0.90 4.47
N ASN A 221 -3.30 -1.04 3.76
CA ASN A 221 -4.19 0.04 3.37
C ASN A 221 -5.62 -0.49 3.22
N HIS A 222 -6.60 0.41 3.13
CA HIS A 222 -8.02 0.09 3.11
C HIS A 222 -8.46 -0.85 1.97
N HIS A 223 -7.74 -0.92 0.85
CA HIS A 223 -8.03 -1.85 -0.24
C HIS A 223 -7.55 -3.28 0.04
N ASN A 224 -6.59 -3.43 0.95
CA ASN A 224 -6.01 -4.72 1.32
C ASN A 224 -6.62 -5.27 2.62
N ILE A 225 -7.74 -4.70 3.05
CA ILE A 225 -8.51 -5.15 4.22
C ILE A 225 -9.94 -5.39 3.76
N ILE A 226 -10.37 -6.64 3.87
CA ILE A 226 -11.73 -7.05 3.52
C ILE A 226 -12.54 -7.21 4.80
N MET A 227 -13.56 -6.38 4.95
CA MET A 227 -14.52 -6.50 6.04
C MET A 227 -15.43 -7.69 5.78
N THR A 228 -15.30 -8.74 6.57
CA THR A 228 -16.12 -9.95 6.51
C THR A 228 -17.16 -9.96 7.64
N SER A 229 -18.08 -10.92 7.64
CA SER A 229 -19.10 -11.05 8.67
C SER A 229 -18.55 -11.40 10.07
N SER A 230 -17.33 -11.92 10.16
CA SER A 230 -16.71 -12.33 11.45
C SER A 230 -15.59 -11.39 11.89
N ALA A 231 -14.56 -11.25 11.09
CA ALA A 231 -13.39 -10.40 11.38
C ALA A 231 -12.76 -9.93 10.07
N PRO A 232 -12.06 -8.79 10.06
CA PRO A 232 -11.36 -8.34 8.86
C PRO A 232 -10.34 -9.37 8.37
N ALA A 233 -10.27 -9.55 7.04
CA ALA A 233 -9.23 -10.33 6.39
C ALA A 233 -8.20 -9.36 5.80
N THR A 234 -6.92 -9.71 5.94
CA THR A 234 -5.80 -8.98 5.34
C THR A 234 -5.32 -9.72 4.11
N ILE A 235 -5.24 -9.03 2.98
CA ILE A 235 -4.86 -9.60 1.69
C ILE A 235 -3.66 -8.86 1.09
N HIS A 236 -3.02 -9.44 0.07
CA HIS A 236 -1.91 -8.82 -0.65
C HIS A 236 -0.61 -8.68 0.15
N PHE A 237 -0.09 -9.82 0.63
CA PHE A 237 1.19 -9.90 1.35
C PHE A 237 2.43 -9.83 0.45
N GLU A 238 2.31 -9.49 -0.83
CA GLU A 238 3.43 -9.44 -1.79
C GLU A 238 4.56 -8.47 -1.41
N HIS A 239 4.28 -7.56 -0.47
CA HIS A 239 5.24 -6.56 0.02
C HIS A 239 5.75 -6.81 1.44
N PHE A 240 5.42 -7.97 2.03
CA PHE A 240 5.86 -8.27 3.38
C PHE A 240 7.39 -8.22 3.54
N TYR A 241 7.83 -7.77 4.69
CA TYR A 241 9.25 -7.63 5.03
C TYR A 241 9.45 -7.61 6.55
N HIS A 242 10.68 -7.85 6.99
CA HIS A 242 11.03 -7.68 8.40
C HIS A 242 11.57 -6.25 8.63
N GLY A 243 10.90 -5.47 9.47
CA GLY A 243 11.22 -4.05 9.67
C GLY A 243 10.59 -3.46 10.92
N TYR A 244 10.02 -2.27 10.81
CA TYR A 244 9.36 -1.57 11.90
C TYR A 244 7.84 -1.54 11.69
N PRO A 245 7.05 -2.23 12.54
CA PRO A 245 5.58 -2.27 12.46
C PRO A 245 4.90 -0.91 12.41
N ILE A 246 5.48 0.11 13.02
CA ILE A 246 4.99 1.50 12.97
C ILE A 246 4.86 2.05 11.53
N LEU A 247 5.58 1.49 10.56
CA LEU A 247 5.45 1.90 9.16
C LEU A 247 4.13 1.45 8.54
N ASP A 248 3.60 0.29 8.90
CA ASP A 248 2.27 -0.14 8.44
C ASP A 248 1.19 0.77 9.04
N VAL A 249 1.32 1.15 10.32
CA VAL A 249 0.47 2.16 10.98
C VAL A 249 0.50 3.48 10.22
N TYR A 250 1.70 3.96 9.89
CA TYR A 250 1.87 5.19 9.10
C TYR A 250 1.21 5.09 7.71
N TYR A 251 1.42 3.99 6.99
CA TYR A 251 0.88 3.84 5.63
C TYR A 251 -0.65 3.82 5.61
N PHE A 252 -1.27 3.17 6.58
CA PHE A 252 -2.72 3.19 6.71
C PHE A 252 -3.23 4.58 7.07
N LEU A 253 -2.72 5.16 8.15
CA LEU A 253 -3.15 6.47 8.64
C LEU A 253 -2.93 7.59 7.63
N LYS A 254 -1.81 7.58 6.90
CA LYS A 254 -1.57 8.55 5.83
C LYS A 254 -2.70 8.57 4.82
N LYS A 255 -3.20 7.39 4.42
CA LYS A 255 -4.32 7.29 3.47
C LYS A 255 -5.64 7.72 4.08
N ALA A 256 -5.91 7.32 5.32
CA ALA A 256 -7.10 7.72 6.03
C ALA A 256 -7.17 9.25 6.21
N LEU A 257 -6.08 9.87 6.61
CA LEU A 257 -5.99 11.33 6.80
C LEU A 257 -6.12 12.09 5.48
N GLU A 258 -5.41 11.68 4.41
CA GLU A 258 -5.51 12.28 3.09
C GLU A 258 -6.94 12.26 2.53
N LYS A 259 -7.71 11.20 2.83
CA LYS A 259 -9.10 11.02 2.36
C LYS A 259 -10.14 11.72 3.22
N ASN A 260 -9.81 12.08 4.46
CA ASN A 260 -10.70 12.68 5.44
C ASN A 260 -10.23 14.07 5.89
N ASN A 261 -9.61 14.85 4.99
CA ASN A 261 -9.16 16.23 5.23
C ASN A 261 -8.35 16.39 6.52
N TYR A 262 -7.48 15.43 6.83
CA TYR A 262 -6.64 15.40 8.03
C TYR A 262 -7.43 15.49 9.35
N ASN A 263 -8.66 15.00 9.38
CA ASN A 263 -9.45 14.95 10.60
C ASN A 263 -8.78 14.04 11.64
N PHE A 264 -8.41 14.63 12.76
CA PHE A 264 -7.66 13.97 13.83
C PHE A 264 -8.41 12.77 14.45
N ALA A 265 -9.75 12.78 14.45
CA ALA A 265 -10.55 11.67 15.00
C ALA A 265 -10.21 10.31 14.36
N PHE A 266 -9.81 10.27 13.08
CA PHE A 266 -9.38 9.05 12.42
C PHE A 266 -8.05 8.53 12.94
N CYS A 267 -7.10 9.44 13.20
CA CYS A 267 -5.80 9.12 13.81
C CYS A 267 -5.98 8.61 15.24
N GLU A 268 -6.72 9.35 16.05
CA GLU A 268 -7.02 9.00 17.44
C GLU A 268 -7.72 7.64 17.56
N THR A 269 -8.77 7.42 16.74
CA THR A 269 -9.49 6.13 16.70
C THR A 269 -8.54 4.98 16.34
N PHE A 270 -7.71 5.15 15.33
CA PHE A 270 -6.78 4.09 14.94
C PHE A 270 -5.73 3.83 16.01
N LEU A 271 -5.03 4.86 16.48
CA LEU A 271 -3.93 4.71 17.44
C LEU A 271 -4.41 4.16 18.79
N SER A 272 -5.55 4.65 19.31
CA SER A 272 -6.09 4.16 20.59
C SER A 272 -6.49 2.67 20.53
N ASN A 273 -7.02 2.20 19.38
CA ASN A 273 -7.39 0.80 19.26
C ASN A 273 -6.18 -0.10 18.91
N TYR A 274 -5.20 0.39 18.19
CA TYR A 274 -3.94 -0.32 17.97
C TYR A 274 -3.14 -0.47 19.26
N ASP A 275 -2.98 0.61 20.04
CA ASP A 275 -2.21 0.67 21.29
C ASP A 275 -2.71 -0.32 22.36
N ARG A 276 -4.03 -0.60 22.40
CA ARG A 276 -4.63 -1.57 23.33
C ARG A 276 -4.05 -2.98 23.20
N PHE A 277 -3.67 -3.39 21.98
CA PHE A 277 -3.18 -4.75 21.70
C PHE A 277 -1.68 -4.78 21.40
N MET A 278 -1.13 -3.66 20.92
CA MET A 278 0.26 -3.50 20.57
C MET A 278 0.76 -2.14 21.06
N PRO A 279 1.14 -2.03 22.35
CA PRO A 279 1.47 -0.75 22.97
C PRO A 279 2.56 0.02 22.24
N LEU A 280 2.32 1.30 22.00
CA LEU A 280 3.22 2.22 21.33
C LEU A 280 4.11 2.95 22.34
N SER A 281 5.41 2.96 22.11
CA SER A 281 6.36 3.72 22.91
C SER A 281 6.34 5.20 22.49
N LYS A 282 6.98 6.03 23.31
CA LYS A 282 7.21 7.44 22.99
C LYS A 282 8.01 7.58 21.66
N ASP A 283 8.98 6.72 21.43
CA ASP A 283 9.79 6.75 20.21
C ASP A 283 8.99 6.30 18.97
N ASP A 284 8.02 5.37 19.11
CA ASP A 284 7.11 5.01 18.05
C ASP A 284 6.24 6.21 17.64
N LEU A 285 5.70 6.94 18.60
CA LEU A 285 4.89 8.14 18.35
C LEU A 285 5.72 9.28 17.77
N LEU A 286 6.94 9.51 18.25
CA LEU A 286 7.85 10.50 17.68
C LEU A 286 8.28 10.13 16.25
N CYS A 287 8.53 8.85 15.98
CA CYS A 287 8.79 8.36 14.64
C CYS A 287 7.60 8.63 13.72
N LEU A 288 6.38 8.29 14.16
CA LEU A 288 5.15 8.53 13.42
C LEU A 288 4.95 10.03 13.12
N TYR A 289 5.17 10.89 14.11
CA TYR A 289 5.14 12.34 13.92
C TYR A 289 6.17 12.80 12.88
N GLY A 290 7.42 12.31 12.97
CA GLY A 290 8.46 12.60 11.98
C GLY A 290 8.06 12.19 10.55
N LEU A 291 7.42 11.03 10.40
CA LEU A 291 6.90 10.53 9.13
C LEU A 291 5.79 11.42 8.56
N PHE A 292 4.83 11.85 9.40
CA PHE A 292 3.77 12.77 8.99
C PHE A 292 4.26 14.17 8.67
N LEU A 293 5.31 14.62 9.35
CA LEU A 293 5.92 15.93 9.09
C LEU A 293 6.55 15.98 7.70
N PHE A 294 7.09 14.87 7.18
CA PHE A 294 7.65 14.82 5.83
C PHE A 294 6.55 14.92 4.76
N PRO A 295 6.60 15.88 3.82
CA PRO A 295 5.57 16.06 2.79
C PRO A 295 5.75 15.03 1.65
N GLU A 296 5.53 13.75 1.94
CA GLU A 296 5.80 12.64 1.01
C GLU A 296 4.99 12.73 -0.29
N LYS A 297 3.73 13.23 -0.22
CA LYS A 297 2.89 13.42 -1.41
C LYS A 297 3.51 14.45 -2.36
N PHE A 298 4.12 15.53 -1.82
CA PHE A 298 4.85 16.52 -2.61
C PHE A 298 6.04 15.90 -3.34
N TRP A 299 6.85 15.10 -2.64
CA TRP A 299 7.95 14.36 -3.26
C TRP A 299 7.46 13.42 -4.37
N LYS A 300 6.41 12.63 -4.11
CA LYS A 300 5.86 11.66 -5.07
C LYS A 300 5.36 12.33 -6.35
N ILE A 301 4.59 13.42 -6.22
CA ILE A 301 4.07 14.19 -7.36
C ILE A 301 5.22 14.76 -8.18
N SER A 302 6.23 15.34 -7.50
CA SER A 302 7.39 15.96 -8.15
C SER A 302 8.24 14.96 -8.92
N ASN A 303 8.49 13.77 -8.37
CA ASN A 303 9.21 12.70 -9.06
C ASN A 303 8.43 12.17 -10.26
N GLN A 304 7.13 11.96 -10.12
CA GLN A 304 6.27 11.54 -11.23
C GLN A 304 6.27 12.56 -12.36
N TYR A 305 6.15 13.86 -12.04
CA TYR A 305 6.25 14.93 -13.02
C TYR A 305 7.59 14.87 -13.77
N MET A 306 8.71 14.72 -13.06
CA MET A 306 10.05 14.67 -13.64
C MET A 306 10.30 13.43 -14.50
N ALA A 307 9.71 12.29 -14.16
CA ALA A 307 9.81 11.06 -14.95
C ALA A 307 9.18 11.22 -16.35
N HIS A 308 8.14 12.03 -16.49
CA HIS A 308 7.39 12.25 -17.73
C HIS A 308 7.81 13.51 -18.51
N LYS A 309 8.81 14.26 -18.04
CA LYS A 309 9.23 15.55 -18.65
C LYS A 309 9.66 15.49 -20.10
N LYS A 310 10.00 14.32 -20.62
CA LYS A 310 10.38 14.10 -22.05
C LYS A 310 9.19 13.85 -22.98
N HIS A 311 8.02 13.60 -22.40
CA HIS A 311 6.77 13.32 -23.12
C HIS A 311 5.73 14.40 -22.80
N TRP A 312 4.56 14.25 -23.36
CA TRP A 312 3.42 15.11 -22.99
C TRP A 312 3.12 14.99 -21.51
N ILE A 313 3.15 16.12 -20.79
CA ILE A 313 2.90 16.17 -19.34
C ILE A 313 1.39 16.35 -19.14
N SER A 314 0.76 15.36 -18.54
CA SER A 314 -0.66 15.43 -18.21
C SER A 314 -0.97 16.57 -17.24
N PRO A 315 -2.02 17.39 -17.48
CA PRO A 315 -2.52 18.41 -16.54
C PRO A 315 -2.77 17.86 -15.12
N ARG A 316 -3.07 16.56 -15.02
CA ARG A 316 -3.29 15.85 -13.76
C ARG A 316 -2.18 16.04 -12.70
N TYR A 317 -0.94 16.31 -13.11
CA TYR A 317 0.14 16.58 -12.14
C TYR A 317 0.01 17.95 -11.51
N ILE A 318 -0.48 18.94 -12.26
CA ILE A 318 -0.77 20.29 -11.74
C ILE A 318 -1.93 20.19 -10.76
N GLU A 319 -3.04 19.57 -11.14
CA GLU A 319 -4.22 19.34 -10.29
C GLU A 319 -3.86 18.65 -8.97
N LYS A 320 -3.06 17.60 -9.02
CA LYS A 320 -2.59 16.90 -7.81
C LYS A 320 -1.72 17.77 -6.90
N LEU A 321 -0.90 18.66 -7.49
CA LEU A 321 -0.06 19.56 -6.72
C LEU A 321 -0.92 20.66 -6.07
N GLU A 322 -1.86 21.22 -6.81
CA GLU A 322 -2.83 22.20 -6.32
C GLU A 322 -3.68 21.62 -5.18
N GLU A 323 -4.23 20.41 -5.35
CA GLU A 323 -4.95 19.69 -4.29
C GLU A 323 -4.09 19.51 -3.03
N PHE A 324 -2.81 19.14 -3.20
CA PHE A 324 -1.91 18.99 -2.07
C PHE A 324 -1.63 20.32 -1.35
N ILE A 325 -1.47 21.40 -2.11
CA ILE A 325 -1.27 22.75 -1.57
C ILE A 325 -2.54 23.24 -0.84
N HIS A 326 -3.72 22.99 -1.42
CA HIS A 326 -5.01 23.36 -0.81
C HIS A 326 -5.18 22.71 0.57
N ASN A 327 -4.75 21.46 0.74
CA ASN A 327 -4.84 20.74 2.02
C ASN A 327 -3.73 21.09 3.03
N LYS A 328 -2.88 22.08 2.73
CA LYS A 328 -1.72 22.44 3.57
C LYS A 328 -2.14 22.91 4.98
N GLU A 329 -3.20 23.70 5.07
CA GLU A 329 -3.71 24.24 6.34
C GLU A 329 -4.27 23.12 7.23
N ALA A 330 -5.15 22.26 6.69
CA ALA A 330 -5.69 21.12 7.42
C ALA A 330 -4.58 20.19 7.91
N ARG A 331 -3.56 19.95 7.08
CA ARG A 331 -2.38 19.16 7.45
C ARG A 331 -1.56 19.83 8.57
N SER A 332 -1.41 21.17 8.54
CA SER A 332 -0.69 21.89 9.60
C SER A 332 -1.42 21.80 10.94
N ILE A 333 -2.73 22.01 10.95
CA ILE A 333 -3.58 21.86 12.14
C ILE A 333 -3.48 20.43 12.71
N PHE A 334 -3.47 19.41 11.86
CA PHE A 334 -3.26 18.02 12.28
C PHE A 334 -1.91 17.80 12.96
N LEU A 335 -0.85 18.41 12.45
CA LEU A 335 0.52 18.25 12.98
C LEU A 335 0.74 18.97 14.33
N GLU A 336 -0.16 19.86 14.74
CA GLU A 336 -0.13 20.57 16.03
C GLU A 336 -0.82 19.77 17.15
N LYS A 337 -1.62 18.77 16.80
CA LYS A 337 -2.33 17.87 17.73
C LYS A 337 -1.51 16.64 18.07
#